data_54bdb82fbe27e487493117a0e1a15253
#
_entry.id   54bdb82fbe27e487493117a0e1a15253
#
_cell.length_a   1.000
_cell.length_b   1.000
_cell.length_c   1.000
_cell.angle_alpha   90.00
_cell.angle_beta   90.00
_cell.angle_gamma   90.00
#
_symmetry.space_group_name_H-M   'P 1'
#
loop_
_entity.id
_entity.type
_entity.pdbx_description
1 polymer ?
#
loop_
_entity_poly.entity_id
_entity_poly.type
_entity_poly.pdbx_seq_one_letter_code
_entity_poly.pdbx_strand_id
1 'polypeptide(L)'
;MATCTYTVPDKDASGDNFYGQFICSQAYIDYFWSTYGFSGNKDYWDDGFGWEDPCNVDKPLARTFNSLYMLTYSANDYLNDSYSSPILNWARRYVRENIDDLRSLCGDGTAVASSFSGIFVDDRVELYLGMWYGQAVPERASTFVHEARHMGDKDHNAQFPPGSVFGAGNDGADSDWNYQGAWMYETLYLWWFYAAGDRTTSAMRQRARQMGNLYLDNAFATRPPYSI
;
A
#
# COMPACT_ATOMS: atom_id res chain seq x y z
N MET A 1 -2.68 -17.22 17.59
CA MET A 1 -2.04 -16.05 16.93
C MET A 1 -0.57 -16.03 17.26
N ALA A 2 0.29 -15.74 16.30
CA ALA A 2 1.68 -15.42 16.59
C ALA A 2 1.75 -14.03 17.23
N THR A 3 2.60 -13.86 18.25
CA THR A 3 2.84 -12.55 18.85
C THR A 3 4.08 -11.96 18.21
N CYS A 4 3.93 -10.85 17.47
CA CYS A 4 5.05 -10.14 16.90
C CYS A 4 5.71 -9.27 17.97
N THR A 5 6.97 -9.54 18.27
CA THR A 5 7.71 -8.83 19.32
C THR A 5 8.63 -7.77 18.72
N TYR A 6 8.12 -6.58 18.48
CA TYR A 6 8.92 -5.47 18.00
C TYR A 6 8.26 -4.13 18.36
N THR A 7 9.02 -3.07 18.21
CA THR A 7 8.59 -1.71 18.58
C THR A 7 8.14 -0.94 17.35
N VAL A 8 6.98 -0.30 17.42
CA VAL A 8 6.53 0.61 16.36
C VAL A 8 7.49 1.80 16.29
N PRO A 9 8.07 2.11 15.11
CA PRO A 9 8.95 3.24 14.95
C PRO A 9 8.22 4.57 15.21
N ASP A 10 8.99 5.62 15.40
CA ASP A 10 8.45 6.96 15.59
C ASP A 10 7.59 7.35 14.39
N LYS A 11 6.32 7.60 14.66
CA LYS A 11 5.34 8.01 13.68
C LYS A 11 5.63 9.36 13.03
N ASP A 12 6.31 10.26 13.76
CA ASP A 12 6.66 11.58 13.24
C ASP A 12 7.70 11.49 12.13
N ALA A 13 8.61 10.52 12.20
CA ALA A 13 9.58 10.26 11.15
C ALA A 13 8.93 9.80 9.84
N SER A 14 7.78 9.13 9.92
CA SER A 14 7.02 8.66 8.74
C SER A 14 6.02 9.70 8.20
N GLY A 15 5.72 10.77 8.94
CA GLY A 15 4.68 11.73 8.60
C GLY A 15 3.25 11.19 8.74
N ASP A 16 3.07 10.06 9.38
CA ASP A 16 1.78 9.38 9.50
C ASP A 16 0.75 10.13 10.33
N ASN A 17 1.20 11.02 11.22
CA ASN A 17 0.31 11.74 12.13
C ASN A 17 -0.68 12.68 11.44
N PHE A 18 -0.39 13.08 10.21
CA PHE A 18 -1.21 14.08 9.53
C PHE A 18 -2.68 13.63 9.42
N TYR A 19 -2.93 12.37 9.11
CA TYR A 19 -4.29 11.86 8.97
C TYR A 19 -4.86 11.24 10.26
N GLY A 20 -4.02 10.76 11.18
CA GLY A 20 -4.43 9.95 12.32
C GLY A 20 -5.55 10.55 13.16
N GLN A 21 -5.55 11.85 13.38
CA GLN A 21 -6.60 12.53 14.14
C GLN A 21 -7.94 12.69 13.40
N PHE A 22 -7.93 12.60 12.06
CA PHE A 22 -9.13 12.84 11.24
C PHE A 22 -9.92 11.58 10.97
N ILE A 23 -9.26 10.43 10.93
CA ILE A 23 -9.91 9.17 10.58
C ILE A 23 -10.34 8.35 11.78
N CYS A 24 -10.05 8.80 12.99
CA CYS A 24 -10.37 8.08 14.20
C CYS A 24 -11.78 8.40 14.73
N SER A 25 -12.76 8.18 13.89
CA SER A 25 -14.15 8.12 14.31
C SER A 25 -14.73 6.76 13.92
N GLN A 26 -15.71 6.27 14.68
CA GLN A 26 -16.31 4.98 14.39
C GLN A 26 -16.85 4.90 12.96
N ALA A 27 -17.41 5.97 12.44
CA ALA A 27 -17.94 6.02 11.08
C ALA A 27 -16.85 5.78 10.00
N TYR A 28 -15.63 6.31 10.21
CA TYR A 28 -14.51 6.06 9.29
C TYR A 28 -13.93 4.65 9.44
N ILE A 29 -13.85 4.16 10.67
CA ILE A 29 -13.40 2.79 10.93
C ILE A 29 -14.34 1.82 10.22
N ASP A 30 -15.64 1.93 10.42
CA ASP A 30 -16.64 1.07 9.80
C ASP A 30 -16.60 1.17 8.27
N TYR A 31 -16.45 2.38 7.75
CA TYR A 31 -16.34 2.60 6.31
C TYR A 31 -15.12 1.91 5.70
N PHE A 32 -13.93 2.11 6.26
CA PHE A 32 -12.71 1.48 5.73
C PHE A 32 -12.72 -0.02 5.93
N TRP A 33 -13.22 -0.47 7.09
CA TRP A 33 -13.32 -1.89 7.41
C TRP A 33 -14.14 -2.66 6.38
N SER A 34 -15.30 -2.13 6.03
CA SER A 34 -16.19 -2.75 5.05
C SER A 34 -15.76 -2.51 3.60
N THR A 35 -15.19 -1.33 3.30
CA THR A 35 -14.90 -0.93 1.91
C THR A 35 -13.64 -1.59 1.36
N TYR A 36 -12.65 -1.83 2.22
CA TYR A 36 -11.36 -2.42 1.85
C TYR A 36 -11.18 -3.85 2.37
N GLY A 37 -12.25 -4.51 2.74
CA GLY A 37 -12.24 -5.94 3.04
C GLY A 37 -11.42 -6.35 4.26
N PHE A 38 -11.34 -5.51 5.32
CA PHE A 38 -10.67 -5.94 6.55
C PHE A 38 -11.35 -7.17 7.13
N SER A 39 -10.57 -8.21 7.42
CA SER A 39 -11.12 -9.43 8.01
C SER A 39 -11.80 -9.17 9.34
N GLY A 40 -13.04 -9.64 9.48
CA GLY A 40 -13.76 -9.62 10.75
C GLY A 40 -13.29 -10.69 11.73
N ASN A 41 -12.44 -11.62 11.30
CA ASN A 41 -11.92 -12.66 12.17
C ASN A 41 -10.68 -12.18 12.91
N LYS A 42 -10.78 -12.05 14.23
CA LYS A 42 -9.70 -11.61 15.10
C LYS A 42 -8.43 -12.48 15.01
N ASP A 43 -8.58 -13.76 14.68
CA ASP A 43 -7.46 -14.70 14.57
C ASP A 43 -6.52 -14.38 13.39
N TYR A 44 -6.96 -13.53 12.47
CA TYR A 44 -6.18 -13.07 11.33
C TYR A 44 -5.44 -11.76 11.59
N TRP A 45 -5.45 -11.27 12.84
CA TRP A 45 -4.76 -10.05 13.23
C TRP A 45 -3.76 -10.33 14.34
N ASP A 46 -2.51 -9.96 14.11
CA ASP A 46 -1.49 -10.05 15.13
C ASP A 46 -1.65 -8.97 16.20
N ASP A 47 -1.36 -9.29 17.44
CA ASP A 47 -1.54 -8.40 18.60
C ASP A 47 -0.84 -7.05 18.43
N GLY A 48 0.32 -7.05 17.76
CA GLY A 48 1.10 -5.85 17.49
C GLY A 48 0.46 -4.89 16.51
N PHE A 49 -0.48 -5.33 15.69
CA PHE A 49 -1.07 -4.51 14.63
C PHE A 49 -2.04 -3.44 15.12
N GLY A 50 -2.67 -3.64 16.26
CA GLY A 50 -3.57 -2.66 16.87
C GLY A 50 -5.05 -2.93 16.67
N TRP A 51 -5.43 -4.18 16.45
CA TRP A 51 -6.83 -4.60 16.33
C TRP A 51 -7.71 -4.11 17.49
N GLU A 52 -7.19 -4.20 18.73
CA GLU A 52 -7.94 -3.83 19.94
C GLU A 52 -8.11 -2.30 20.13
N ASP A 53 -7.31 -1.51 19.43
CA ASP A 53 -7.36 -0.04 19.48
C ASP A 53 -7.04 0.55 18.10
N PRO A 54 -8.00 0.54 17.16
CA PRO A 54 -7.79 0.97 15.78
C PRO A 54 -7.51 2.47 15.65
N CYS A 55 -7.68 3.23 16.72
CA CYS A 55 -7.37 4.66 16.79
C CYS A 55 -5.96 4.97 17.28
N ASN A 56 -5.23 4.00 17.77
CA ASN A 56 -3.91 4.21 18.32
C ASN A 56 -2.88 4.42 17.20
N VAL A 57 -2.51 5.68 16.98
CA VAL A 57 -1.54 6.05 15.93
C VAL A 57 -0.12 5.54 16.18
N ASP A 58 0.16 4.98 17.35
CA ASP A 58 1.39 4.26 17.62
C ASP A 58 1.36 2.81 17.06
N LYS A 59 0.20 2.38 16.56
CA LYS A 59 -0.02 1.06 16.00
C LYS A 59 -0.17 1.10 14.46
N PRO A 60 0.27 0.04 13.79
CA PRO A 60 0.21 -0.06 12.32
C PRO A 60 -1.19 0.08 11.73
N LEU A 61 -2.24 -0.39 12.40
CA LEU A 61 -3.60 -0.34 11.89
C LEU A 61 -4.07 1.11 11.65
N ALA A 62 -3.85 2.01 12.61
CA ALA A 62 -4.21 3.41 12.44
C ALA A 62 -3.46 4.07 11.27
N ARG A 63 -2.19 3.72 11.08
CA ARG A 63 -1.39 4.17 9.93
C ARG A 63 -1.91 3.60 8.61
N THR A 64 -2.40 2.36 8.62
CA THR A 64 -3.05 1.73 7.47
C THR A 64 -4.34 2.48 7.12
N PHE A 65 -5.16 2.86 8.10
CA PHE A 65 -6.31 3.74 7.87
C PHE A 65 -5.90 5.08 7.28
N ASN A 66 -4.80 5.68 7.71
CA ASN A 66 -4.27 6.91 7.12
C ASN A 66 -3.95 6.73 5.63
N SER A 67 -3.35 5.62 5.26
CA SER A 67 -3.03 5.34 3.85
C SER A 67 -4.29 5.10 3.01
N LEU A 68 -5.29 4.42 3.55
CA LEU A 68 -6.57 4.23 2.87
C LEU A 68 -7.37 5.54 2.77
N TYR A 69 -7.27 6.41 3.77
CA TYR A 69 -7.79 7.77 3.68
C TYR A 69 -7.14 8.53 2.52
N MET A 70 -5.82 8.49 2.43
CA MET A 70 -5.09 9.11 1.33
C MET A 70 -5.51 8.53 -0.03
N LEU A 71 -5.57 7.21 -0.14
CA LEU A 71 -6.02 6.51 -1.36
C LEU A 71 -7.43 6.92 -1.76
N THR A 72 -8.34 7.09 -0.79
CA THR A 72 -9.75 7.40 -1.02
C THR A 72 -9.98 8.86 -1.39
N TYR A 73 -9.32 9.81 -0.71
CA TYR A 73 -9.68 11.23 -0.75
C TYR A 73 -8.64 12.14 -1.39
N SER A 74 -7.52 11.62 -1.89
CA SER A 74 -6.47 12.45 -2.51
C SER A 74 -6.82 12.96 -3.90
N ALA A 75 -7.85 12.43 -4.57
CA ALA A 75 -8.35 12.99 -5.81
C ALA A 75 -9.20 14.23 -5.53
N ASN A 76 -9.11 15.25 -6.38
CA ASN A 76 -9.93 16.45 -6.25
C ASN A 76 -11.42 16.20 -6.54
N ASP A 77 -11.73 15.18 -7.30
CA ASP A 77 -13.07 14.71 -7.63
C ASP A 77 -13.42 13.37 -6.94
N TYR A 78 -12.97 13.19 -5.72
CA TYR A 78 -13.10 11.94 -4.95
C TYR A 78 -14.54 11.40 -4.81
N LEU A 79 -15.54 12.19 -5.05
CA LEU A 79 -16.95 11.75 -5.11
C LEU A 79 -17.33 11.10 -6.44
N ASN A 80 -16.49 11.22 -7.46
CA ASN A 80 -16.74 10.63 -8.78
C ASN A 80 -16.10 9.24 -8.87
N ASP A 81 -16.91 8.21 -8.99
CA ASP A 81 -16.50 6.82 -9.08
C ASP A 81 -16.34 6.30 -10.52
N SER A 82 -16.18 7.19 -11.48
CA SER A 82 -15.96 6.80 -12.89
C SER A 82 -14.51 6.41 -13.15
N TYR A 83 -14.29 5.37 -13.96
CA TYR A 83 -12.96 5.03 -14.49
C TYR A 83 -12.39 6.08 -15.44
N SER A 84 -13.21 6.97 -15.95
CA SER A 84 -12.75 8.13 -16.76
C SER A 84 -12.18 9.26 -15.90
N SER A 85 -12.33 9.18 -14.59
CA SER A 85 -11.78 10.14 -13.64
C SER A 85 -10.26 10.08 -13.58
N PRO A 86 -9.60 11.06 -12.94
CA PRO A 86 -8.16 11.04 -12.72
C PRO A 86 -7.67 9.74 -12.13
N ILE A 87 -6.42 9.40 -12.39
CA ILE A 87 -5.85 8.11 -12.02
C ILE A 87 -5.89 7.81 -10.51
N LEU A 88 -5.95 8.84 -9.66
CA LEU A 88 -6.12 8.65 -8.23
C LEU A 88 -7.49 8.05 -7.89
N ASN A 89 -8.56 8.43 -8.57
CA ASN A 89 -9.87 7.79 -8.43
C ASN A 89 -9.88 6.37 -9.01
N TRP A 90 -9.19 6.17 -10.12
CA TRP A 90 -9.00 4.84 -10.67
C TRP A 90 -8.30 3.92 -9.67
N ALA A 91 -7.18 4.34 -9.07
CA ALA A 91 -6.42 3.55 -8.11
C ALA A 91 -7.27 3.12 -6.91
N ARG A 92 -8.04 4.05 -6.34
CA ARG A 92 -8.99 3.75 -5.26
C ARG A 92 -10.00 2.67 -5.63
N ARG A 93 -10.62 2.80 -6.78
CA ARG A 93 -11.58 1.81 -7.26
C ARG A 93 -10.93 0.46 -7.52
N TYR A 94 -9.77 0.49 -8.17
CA TYR A 94 -9.01 -0.69 -8.49
C TYR A 94 -8.66 -1.51 -7.24
N VAL A 95 -8.20 -0.84 -6.19
CA VAL A 95 -7.93 -1.50 -4.90
C VAL A 95 -9.19 -2.13 -4.31
N ARG A 96 -10.30 -1.39 -4.25
CA ARG A 96 -11.56 -1.89 -3.69
C ARG A 96 -12.19 -3.05 -4.47
N GLU A 97 -11.95 -3.10 -5.76
CA GLU A 97 -12.53 -4.13 -6.64
C GLU A 97 -11.68 -5.40 -6.73
N ASN A 98 -10.43 -5.33 -6.30
CA ASN A 98 -9.49 -6.46 -6.40
C ASN A 98 -9.00 -7.00 -5.06
N ILE A 99 -9.29 -6.34 -3.94
CA ILE A 99 -8.92 -6.84 -2.61
C ILE A 99 -10.20 -7.13 -1.82
N ASP A 100 -10.46 -8.40 -1.57
CA ASP A 100 -11.66 -8.86 -0.87
C ASP A 100 -11.42 -9.06 0.62
N ASP A 101 -10.17 -9.36 1.04
CA ASP A 101 -9.85 -9.63 2.44
C ASP A 101 -8.44 -9.11 2.79
N LEU A 102 -8.38 -8.29 3.84
CA LEU A 102 -7.13 -7.80 4.42
C LEU A 102 -6.87 -8.46 5.76
N ARG A 103 -5.67 -8.97 5.95
CA ARG A 103 -5.20 -9.59 7.18
C ARG A 103 -3.83 -9.05 7.57
N SER A 104 -3.45 -9.23 8.81
CA SER A 104 -2.13 -8.86 9.30
C SER A 104 -1.47 -10.05 9.98
N LEU A 105 -0.33 -10.44 9.47
CA LEU A 105 0.50 -11.50 10.01
C LEU A 105 1.94 -11.01 10.16
N CYS A 106 2.70 -11.60 11.09
CA CYS A 106 4.11 -11.23 11.29
C CYS A 106 4.94 -11.46 10.01
N GLY A 107 4.59 -12.48 9.22
CA GLY A 107 5.36 -12.86 8.04
C GLY A 107 6.72 -13.48 8.40
N ASP A 108 7.52 -13.71 7.39
CA ASP A 108 8.88 -14.26 7.52
C ASP A 108 9.96 -13.16 7.59
N GLY A 109 9.56 -11.89 7.56
CA GLY A 109 10.45 -10.73 7.59
C GLY A 109 11.05 -10.33 6.25
N THR A 110 10.70 -11.00 5.16
CA THR A 110 11.25 -10.73 3.83
C THR A 110 10.31 -9.93 2.94
N ALA A 111 9.01 -10.18 3.04
CA ALA A 111 7.99 -9.47 2.28
C ALA A 111 7.40 -8.27 3.04
N VAL A 112 6.89 -7.30 2.31
CA VAL A 112 6.14 -6.15 2.84
C VAL A 112 4.67 -6.50 2.96
N ALA A 113 4.12 -7.11 1.90
CA ALA A 113 2.78 -7.67 1.81
C ALA A 113 2.83 -8.87 0.86
N SER A 114 1.76 -9.64 0.79
CA SER A 114 1.58 -10.71 -0.20
C SER A 114 0.12 -10.87 -0.53
N SER A 115 -0.18 -11.06 -1.79
CA SER A 115 -1.50 -11.39 -2.32
C SER A 115 -1.64 -12.89 -2.53
N PHE A 116 -2.83 -13.38 -2.29
CA PHE A 116 -3.20 -14.80 -2.49
C PHE A 116 -4.52 -14.85 -3.25
N SER A 117 -4.50 -15.48 -4.42
CA SER A 117 -5.69 -15.70 -5.24
C SER A 117 -5.76 -17.16 -5.70
N GLY A 118 -6.98 -17.67 -5.94
CA GLY A 118 -7.14 -19.02 -6.49
C GLY A 118 -8.55 -19.57 -6.33
N ILE A 119 -8.89 -20.60 -7.11
CA ILE A 119 -10.24 -21.19 -7.18
C ILE A 119 -10.78 -21.72 -5.84
N PHE A 120 -9.92 -21.97 -4.85
CA PHE A 120 -10.26 -22.50 -3.53
C PHE A 120 -9.71 -21.65 -2.37
N VAL A 121 -9.23 -20.45 -2.65
CA VAL A 121 -8.64 -19.53 -1.66
C VAL A 121 -9.33 -18.19 -1.83
N ASP A 122 -9.79 -17.60 -0.73
CA ASP A 122 -10.33 -16.23 -0.77
C ASP A 122 -9.23 -15.28 -1.25
N ASP A 123 -9.57 -14.39 -2.14
CA ASP A 123 -8.70 -13.35 -2.65
C ASP A 123 -8.34 -12.41 -1.51
N ARG A 124 -7.12 -12.54 -0.98
CA ARG A 124 -6.70 -11.82 0.24
C ARG A 124 -5.32 -11.20 0.11
N VAL A 125 -5.11 -10.16 0.83
CA VAL A 125 -3.80 -9.54 1.04
C VAL A 125 -3.39 -9.66 2.51
N GLU A 126 -2.21 -10.19 2.74
CA GLU A 126 -1.58 -10.27 4.06
C GLU A 126 -0.53 -9.15 4.20
N LEU A 127 -0.66 -8.36 5.26
CA LEU A 127 0.21 -7.23 5.57
C LEU A 127 1.26 -7.67 6.58
N TYR A 128 2.55 -7.50 6.25
CA TYR A 128 3.67 -7.96 7.04
C TYR A 128 4.45 -6.83 7.70
N LEU A 129 5.45 -7.20 8.48
CA LEU A 129 6.28 -6.29 9.27
C LEU A 129 6.95 -5.18 8.46
N GLY A 130 7.37 -5.47 7.24
CA GLY A 130 7.97 -4.48 6.35
C GLY A 130 7.03 -3.31 6.08
N MET A 131 5.74 -3.58 5.85
CA MET A 131 4.73 -2.54 5.71
C MET A 131 4.48 -1.81 7.03
N TRP A 132 4.44 -2.52 8.16
CA TRP A 132 4.11 -1.91 9.44
C TRP A 132 5.11 -0.84 9.85
N TYR A 133 6.40 -1.08 9.61
CA TYR A 133 7.49 -0.24 10.14
C TYR A 133 8.25 0.54 9.10
N GLY A 134 8.41 -0.02 7.93
CA GLY A 134 9.26 0.52 6.89
C GLY A 134 8.59 1.58 6.02
N GLN A 135 7.26 1.61 5.97
CA GLN A 135 6.54 2.43 5.02
C GLN A 135 5.84 3.65 5.67
N ALA A 136 6.04 4.82 5.08
CA ALA A 136 5.23 6.01 5.32
C ALA A 136 3.85 5.88 4.64
N VAL A 137 2.94 6.83 4.90
CA VAL A 137 1.57 6.78 4.38
C VAL A 137 1.47 6.67 2.85
N PRO A 138 2.24 7.42 2.05
CA PRO A 138 2.18 7.28 0.58
C PRO A 138 2.61 5.90 0.09
N GLU A 139 3.63 5.31 0.70
CA GLU A 139 4.12 3.97 0.36
C GLU A 139 3.10 2.90 0.70
N ARG A 140 2.46 2.99 1.87
CA ARG A 140 1.38 2.05 2.25
C ARG A 140 0.23 2.09 1.26
N ALA A 141 -0.18 3.31 0.84
CA ALA A 141 -1.23 3.48 -0.14
C ALA A 141 -0.84 2.89 -1.51
N SER A 142 0.41 3.07 -1.93
CA SER A 142 0.90 2.51 -3.20
C SER A 142 1.05 0.99 -3.14
N THR A 143 1.43 0.43 -2.00
CA THR A 143 1.47 -1.03 -1.79
C THR A 143 0.10 -1.67 -1.98
N PHE A 144 -1.00 -1.05 -1.54
CA PHE A 144 -2.33 -1.58 -1.85
C PHE A 144 -2.62 -1.62 -3.36
N VAL A 145 -2.13 -0.65 -4.12
CA VAL A 145 -2.27 -0.66 -5.59
C VAL A 145 -1.42 -1.77 -6.21
N HIS A 146 -0.23 -2.02 -5.65
CA HIS A 146 0.66 -3.12 -6.02
C HIS A 146 -0.01 -4.48 -5.82
N GLU A 147 -0.49 -4.74 -4.61
CA GLU A 147 -1.14 -6.02 -4.28
C GLU A 147 -2.43 -6.23 -5.07
N ALA A 148 -3.23 -5.18 -5.27
CA ALA A 148 -4.40 -5.25 -6.13
C ALA A 148 -4.03 -5.63 -7.58
N ARG A 149 -2.83 -5.29 -8.05
CA ARG A 149 -2.36 -5.69 -9.38
C ARG A 149 -2.06 -7.18 -9.46
N HIS A 150 -1.50 -7.75 -8.38
CA HIS A 150 -1.31 -9.20 -8.28
C HIS A 150 -2.65 -9.96 -8.27
N MET A 151 -3.65 -9.43 -7.55
CA MET A 151 -5.00 -10.01 -7.58
C MET A 151 -5.62 -10.00 -8.98
N GLY A 152 -5.19 -9.07 -9.85
CA GLY A 152 -5.55 -9.03 -11.26
C GLY A 152 -4.67 -9.94 -12.17
N ASP A 153 -4.15 -11.05 -11.66
CA ASP A 153 -3.36 -12.06 -12.38
C ASP A 153 -2.07 -11.51 -13.02
N LYS A 154 -1.35 -10.66 -12.32
CA LYS A 154 -0.11 -10.06 -12.83
C LYS A 154 1.04 -10.21 -11.86
N ASP A 155 1.69 -11.37 -11.87
CA ASP A 155 2.88 -11.67 -11.10
C ASP A 155 4.11 -10.90 -11.62
N HIS A 156 5.13 -10.79 -10.77
CA HIS A 156 6.45 -10.36 -11.22
C HIS A 156 7.06 -11.37 -12.18
N ASN A 157 7.80 -10.89 -13.17
CA ASN A 157 8.32 -11.74 -14.24
C ASN A 157 9.83 -11.62 -14.47
N ALA A 158 10.54 -10.96 -13.55
CA ALA A 158 11.97 -10.73 -13.68
C ALA A 158 12.68 -10.70 -12.32
N GLN A 159 14.01 -10.72 -12.36
CA GLN A 159 14.86 -10.50 -11.21
C GLN A 159 15.24 -9.03 -11.07
N PHE A 160 15.44 -8.59 -9.83
CA PHE A 160 15.90 -7.23 -9.55
C PHE A 160 17.27 -6.98 -10.16
N PRO A 161 17.49 -5.79 -10.77
CA PRO A 161 18.75 -5.48 -11.45
C PRO A 161 19.93 -5.38 -10.49
N PRO A 162 21.15 -5.48 -11.00
CA PRO A 162 22.36 -5.25 -10.20
C PRO A 162 22.31 -3.88 -9.51
N GLY A 163 22.59 -3.87 -8.22
CA GLY A 163 22.54 -2.64 -7.40
C GLY A 163 21.16 -2.28 -6.83
N SER A 164 20.13 -3.04 -7.16
CA SER A 164 18.79 -2.82 -6.59
C SER A 164 18.80 -2.94 -5.06
N VAL A 165 18.13 -2.02 -4.40
CA VAL A 165 17.93 -2.02 -2.94
C VAL A 165 16.96 -3.11 -2.48
N PHE A 166 16.23 -3.75 -3.40
CA PHE A 166 15.29 -4.84 -3.12
C PHE A 166 15.96 -6.23 -3.17
N GLY A 167 17.26 -6.28 -3.35
CA GLY A 167 18.02 -7.53 -3.39
C GLY A 167 18.35 -7.96 -4.82
N ALA A 168 19.47 -7.44 -5.35
CA ALA A 168 19.91 -7.74 -6.70
C ALA A 168 19.96 -9.25 -6.98
N GLY A 169 19.38 -9.67 -8.11
CA GLY A 169 19.32 -11.06 -8.54
C GLY A 169 18.19 -11.89 -7.92
N ASN A 170 17.46 -11.37 -6.92
CA ASN A 170 16.27 -12.03 -6.40
C ASN A 170 15.09 -11.82 -7.35
N ASP A 171 14.18 -12.78 -7.39
CA ASP A 171 12.89 -12.64 -8.09
C ASP A 171 12.03 -11.55 -7.41
N GLY A 172 11.13 -10.93 -8.18
CA GLY A 172 10.21 -9.91 -7.67
C GLY A 172 10.25 -8.58 -8.42
N ALA A 173 11.03 -8.47 -9.51
CA ALA A 173 11.00 -7.31 -10.40
C ALA A 173 10.00 -7.48 -11.55
N ASP A 174 9.55 -6.34 -12.12
CA ASP A 174 8.93 -6.34 -13.44
C ASP A 174 10.01 -6.24 -14.52
N SER A 175 9.83 -6.90 -15.68
CA SER A 175 10.81 -6.87 -16.76
C SER A 175 11.08 -5.46 -17.27
N ASP A 176 10.03 -4.70 -17.48
CA ASP A 176 10.05 -3.31 -17.94
C ASP A 176 8.70 -2.63 -17.71
N TRP A 177 8.61 -1.33 -18.07
CA TRP A 177 7.38 -0.54 -17.93
C TRP A 177 6.21 -1.10 -18.76
N ASN A 178 6.47 -1.64 -19.93
CA ASN A 178 5.42 -2.12 -20.84
C ASN A 178 4.81 -3.45 -20.39
N TYR A 179 5.47 -4.13 -19.46
CA TYR A 179 4.91 -5.32 -18.84
C TYR A 179 3.62 -5.02 -18.08
N GLN A 180 3.45 -3.80 -17.58
CA GLN A 180 2.28 -3.34 -16.83
C GLN A 180 2.04 -4.18 -15.57
N GLY A 181 3.10 -4.55 -14.88
CA GLY A 181 3.07 -5.29 -13.63
C GLY A 181 2.79 -4.41 -12.40
N ALA A 182 2.95 -4.99 -11.24
CA ALA A 182 2.63 -4.35 -9.97
C ALA A 182 3.48 -3.10 -9.68
N TRP A 183 4.78 -3.13 -9.99
CA TRP A 183 5.66 -1.99 -9.82
C TRP A 183 5.31 -0.79 -10.70
N MET A 184 4.84 -1.06 -11.91
CA MET A 184 4.38 0.02 -12.79
C MET A 184 3.15 0.72 -12.21
N TYR A 185 2.18 -0.02 -11.71
CA TYR A 185 0.95 0.52 -11.12
C TYR A 185 1.22 1.29 -9.84
N GLU A 186 2.07 0.75 -8.98
CA GLU A 186 2.51 1.40 -7.75
C GLU A 186 3.24 2.72 -8.03
N THR A 187 4.22 2.71 -8.94
CA THR A 187 4.97 3.90 -9.36
C THR A 187 4.05 4.94 -9.99
N LEU A 188 3.11 4.52 -10.81
CA LEU A 188 2.15 5.41 -11.48
C LEU A 188 1.23 6.09 -10.46
N TYR A 189 0.75 5.37 -9.44
CA TYR A 189 -0.01 5.96 -8.35
C TYR A 189 0.79 7.05 -7.61
N LEU A 190 2.04 6.76 -7.22
CA LEU A 190 2.93 7.71 -6.54
C LEU A 190 3.21 8.94 -7.40
N TRP A 191 3.40 8.76 -8.70
CA TRP A 191 3.59 9.87 -9.64
C TRP A 191 2.37 10.80 -9.66
N TRP A 192 1.19 10.23 -9.84
CA TRP A 192 -0.04 11.04 -9.88
C TRP A 192 -0.35 11.67 -8.53
N PHE A 193 -0.07 10.99 -7.42
CA PHE A 193 -0.19 11.58 -6.10
C PHE A 193 0.76 12.77 -5.90
N TYR A 194 2.00 12.66 -6.33
CA TYR A 194 2.94 13.78 -6.33
C TYR A 194 2.42 14.96 -7.16
N ALA A 195 2.00 14.69 -8.39
CA ALA A 195 1.60 15.73 -9.35
C ALA A 195 0.27 16.41 -8.99
N ALA A 196 -0.72 15.63 -8.55
CA ALA A 196 -2.11 16.07 -8.43
C ALA A 196 -2.81 15.68 -7.12
N GLY A 197 -2.10 15.10 -6.14
CA GLY A 197 -2.69 14.73 -4.85
C GLY A 197 -3.25 15.95 -4.13
N ASP A 198 -4.53 15.86 -3.74
CA ASP A 198 -5.25 16.86 -2.96
C ASP A 198 -5.39 16.39 -1.50
N ARG A 199 -5.83 17.26 -0.60
CA ARG A 199 -6.03 16.96 0.83
C ARG A 199 -4.83 16.31 1.50
N THR A 200 -3.64 16.76 1.14
CA THR A 200 -2.36 16.24 1.62
C THR A 200 -1.37 17.37 1.87
N THR A 201 -0.19 17.06 2.34
CA THR A 201 0.89 18.03 2.54
C THR A 201 1.92 17.98 1.41
N SER A 202 2.70 19.05 1.27
CA SER A 202 3.83 19.05 0.36
C SER A 202 4.88 17.99 0.72
N ALA A 203 5.05 17.69 2.01
CA ALA A 203 5.96 16.64 2.49
C ALA A 203 5.53 15.25 1.99
N MET A 204 4.23 14.92 2.12
CA MET A 204 3.68 13.66 1.60
C MET A 204 3.84 13.53 0.08
N ARG A 205 3.59 14.60 -0.65
CA ARG A 205 3.78 14.62 -2.11
C ARG A 205 5.26 14.43 -2.48
N GLN A 206 6.19 15.10 -1.79
CA GLN A 206 7.63 14.91 -2.02
C GLN A 206 8.08 13.49 -1.65
N ARG A 207 7.54 12.90 -0.59
CA ARG A 207 7.82 11.50 -0.25
C ARG A 207 7.36 10.55 -1.36
N ALA A 208 6.17 10.75 -1.89
CA ALA A 208 5.66 9.97 -3.02
C ALA A 208 6.58 10.06 -4.25
N ARG A 209 7.08 11.27 -4.55
CA ARG A 209 8.07 11.47 -5.61
C ARG A 209 9.36 10.68 -5.37
N GLN A 210 9.89 10.76 -4.15
CA GLN A 210 11.14 10.06 -3.79
C GLN A 210 10.97 8.55 -3.96
N MET A 211 9.86 8.01 -3.48
CA MET A 211 9.59 6.58 -3.56
C MET A 211 9.31 6.12 -4.99
N GLY A 212 8.56 6.88 -5.76
CA GLY A 212 8.33 6.57 -7.17
C GLY A 212 9.63 6.52 -7.97
N ASN A 213 10.56 7.46 -7.75
CA ASN A 213 11.88 7.40 -8.37
C ASN A 213 12.73 6.22 -7.87
N LEU A 214 12.65 5.89 -6.58
CA LEU A 214 13.32 4.71 -6.02
C LEU A 214 12.84 3.43 -6.74
N TYR A 215 11.54 3.29 -6.97
CA TYR A 215 10.97 2.15 -7.67
C TYR A 215 11.40 2.11 -9.14
N LEU A 216 11.37 3.25 -9.85
CA LEU A 216 11.88 3.33 -11.23
C LEU A 216 13.33 2.88 -11.35
N ASP A 217 14.15 3.19 -10.37
CA ASP A 217 15.59 2.86 -10.38
C ASP A 217 15.89 1.41 -9.96
N ASN A 218 14.97 0.75 -9.23
CA ASN A 218 15.30 -0.50 -8.53
C ASN A 218 14.37 -1.68 -8.78
N ALA A 219 13.13 -1.45 -9.23
CA ALA A 219 12.08 -2.47 -9.28
C ALA A 219 11.83 -3.03 -10.69
N PHE A 220 12.58 -2.59 -11.67
CA PHE A 220 12.47 -3.04 -13.05
C PHE A 220 13.79 -3.64 -13.54
N ALA A 221 13.76 -4.81 -14.17
CA ALA A 221 14.96 -5.40 -14.77
C ALA A 221 15.55 -4.50 -15.87
N THR A 222 14.68 -3.85 -16.64
CA THR A 222 15.05 -2.76 -17.55
C THR A 222 14.49 -1.45 -17.01
N ARG A 223 15.38 -0.56 -16.56
CA ARG A 223 14.99 0.73 -15.99
C ARG A 223 14.11 1.52 -16.96
N PRO A 224 12.92 1.97 -16.57
CA PRO A 224 12.11 2.86 -17.41
C PRO A 224 12.80 4.19 -17.69
N PRO A 225 12.59 4.78 -18.88
CA PRO A 225 13.23 6.06 -19.25
C PRO A 225 12.55 7.29 -18.64
N TYR A 226 11.86 7.10 -17.52
CA TYR A 226 11.09 8.14 -16.83
C TYR A 226 11.74 8.55 -15.52
N SER A 227 11.35 9.71 -15.01
CA SER A 227 11.57 10.18 -13.64
C SER A 227 10.39 11.03 -13.20
N ILE A 228 10.09 10.98 -11.91
CA ILE A 228 9.00 11.74 -11.29
C ILE A 228 9.52 13.07 -10.75
#